data_78f0a8a9107d2c0627e5ac181314fe64
#
_entry.id   78f0a8a9107d2c0627e5ac181314fe64
#
_cell.length_a   1.000
_cell.length_b   1.000
_cell.length_c   1.000
_cell.angle_alpha   90.00
_cell.angle_beta   90.00
_cell.angle_gamma   90.00
#
_symmetry.space_group_name_H-M   'P 1'
#
loop_
_entity.id
_entity.type
_entity.pdbx_description
1 polymer ?
#
loop_
_entity_poly.entity_id
_entity_poly.type
_entity_poly.pdbx_seq_one_letter_code
_entity_poly.pdbx_strand_id
1 'polypeptide(L)'
;MGKFCGTSISIDAPARRATIAPSAVNIPLEDNFNDILGKAQRGLKLTTAQLAKKAGVTESDVTTALAGKVDETILCKLAPALGLGASQLIASANKSWYPSAREIAGVAQFNTPFEDMTVNSYLVWDEKSKQAVAFDTGSDCDGMLQLAKKNNLKITLILLTHTHGDHIFDLDRLKQATGAPAFVSELEPLDGAEPFAAGKKFQVGNLGIESRQTSGHSSGGITFVVHGLEKPIAIVGDAMFAGSMGGGMVSWEDALRNNRQQILTLPDETLLCCGHGPLTTVGEEKKNNPFYPEFGK
;
A
#
# COMPACT_ATOMS: atom_id res chain seq x y z
N MET A 1 -3.59 -74.88 8.44
CA MET A 1 -3.82 -73.74 9.34
C MET A 1 -2.58 -72.88 9.32
N GLY A 2 -2.51 -71.88 8.46
CA GLY A 2 -1.38 -70.93 8.34
C GLY A 2 -1.94 -69.50 8.52
N LYS A 3 -1.51 -68.84 9.59
CA LYS A 3 -1.84 -67.44 9.88
C LYS A 3 -0.96 -66.51 9.09
N PHE A 4 -1.52 -65.73 8.19
CA PHE A 4 -0.82 -64.58 7.57
C PHE A 4 -0.84 -63.38 8.54
N CYS A 5 0.36 -62.90 8.87
CA CYS A 5 0.59 -61.69 9.64
C CYS A 5 0.69 -60.53 8.64
N GLY A 6 -0.33 -59.67 8.63
CA GLY A 6 -0.31 -58.44 7.81
C GLY A 6 0.40 -57.32 8.56
N THR A 7 1.51 -56.87 8.02
CA THR A 7 2.23 -55.65 8.48
C THR A 7 1.57 -54.42 7.83
N SER A 8 0.92 -53.61 8.65
CA SER A 8 0.44 -52.26 8.25
C SER A 8 1.60 -51.28 8.18
N ILE A 9 1.86 -50.75 6.99
CA ILE A 9 2.79 -49.66 6.78
C ILE A 9 2.06 -48.37 7.13
N SER A 10 2.46 -47.71 8.21
CA SER A 10 2.03 -46.37 8.57
C SER A 10 2.79 -45.36 7.68
N ILE A 11 2.04 -44.62 6.84
CA ILE A 11 2.59 -43.51 6.06
C ILE A 11 2.56 -42.28 6.97
N ASP A 12 3.70 -41.92 7.52
CA ASP A 12 3.90 -40.67 8.25
C ASP A 12 3.63 -39.47 7.31
N ALA A 13 2.64 -38.66 7.66
CA ALA A 13 2.40 -37.38 7.01
C ALA A 13 3.57 -36.41 7.32
N PRO A 14 4.05 -35.63 6.35
CA PRO A 14 5.14 -34.70 6.61
C PRO A 14 4.71 -33.64 7.62
N ALA A 15 5.51 -33.50 8.68
CA ALA A 15 5.33 -32.48 9.71
C ALA A 15 5.28 -31.08 9.06
N ARG A 16 4.18 -30.38 9.25
CA ARG A 16 4.06 -28.95 8.91
C ARG A 16 5.11 -28.19 9.71
N ARG A 17 6.14 -27.66 9.03
CA ARG A 17 7.07 -26.71 9.64
C ARG A 17 6.27 -25.48 10.05
N ALA A 18 6.18 -25.22 11.35
CA ALA A 18 5.67 -23.97 11.88
C ALA A 18 6.60 -22.84 11.41
N THR A 19 6.15 -22.05 10.48
CA THR A 19 6.73 -20.74 10.18
C THR A 19 6.40 -19.86 11.39
N ILE A 20 7.42 -19.45 12.14
CA ILE A 20 7.27 -18.40 13.16
C ILE A 20 7.06 -17.13 12.36
N ALA A 21 5.79 -16.71 12.23
CA ALA A 21 5.45 -15.38 11.76
C ALA A 21 6.07 -14.35 12.71
N PRO A 22 6.64 -13.24 12.21
CA PRO A 22 6.90 -12.10 13.06
C PRO A 22 5.58 -11.70 13.73
N SER A 23 5.59 -11.41 15.03
CA SER A 23 4.41 -10.91 15.75
C SER A 23 3.81 -9.77 14.95
N ALA A 24 2.52 -9.87 14.60
CA ALA A 24 1.83 -8.85 13.84
C ALA A 24 1.97 -7.51 14.57
N VAL A 25 2.85 -6.65 14.09
CA VAL A 25 2.93 -5.26 14.54
C VAL A 25 1.64 -4.62 14.05
N ASN A 26 0.84 -4.10 14.97
CA ASN A 26 -0.38 -3.38 14.61
C ASN A 26 0.04 -2.00 14.05
N ILE A 27 0.19 -1.91 12.72
CA ILE A 27 0.54 -0.66 12.05
C ILE A 27 -0.72 0.21 12.01
N PRO A 28 -0.72 1.42 12.60
CA PRO A 28 -1.91 2.28 12.60
C PRO A 28 -2.31 2.69 11.17
N LEU A 29 -3.57 3.09 11.01
CA LEU A 29 -3.99 3.78 9.78
C LEU A 29 -3.15 5.05 9.62
N GLU A 30 -2.78 5.37 8.38
CA GLU A 30 -1.96 6.55 8.09
C GLU A 30 -2.69 7.84 8.42
N ASP A 31 -3.96 7.95 8.05
CA ASP A 31 -4.73 9.16 8.21
C ASP A 31 -5.87 9.02 9.22
N ASN A 32 -6.07 10.05 10.00
CA ASN A 32 -7.31 10.27 10.71
C ASN A 32 -8.33 11.00 9.79
N PHE A 33 -9.59 11.08 10.20
CA PHE A 33 -10.65 11.72 9.42
C PHE A 33 -10.37 13.19 9.08
N ASN A 34 -9.69 13.92 9.96
CA ASN A 34 -9.31 15.31 9.75
C ASN A 34 -8.20 15.46 8.69
N ASP A 35 -7.30 14.50 8.58
CA ASP A 35 -6.28 14.44 7.52
C ASP A 35 -6.95 14.22 6.16
N ILE A 36 -7.94 13.31 6.11
CA ILE A 36 -8.78 13.05 4.93
C ILE A 36 -9.53 14.32 4.49
N LEU A 37 -10.17 15.02 5.44
CA LEU A 37 -10.82 16.31 5.15
C LEU A 37 -9.83 17.33 4.60
N GLY A 38 -8.68 17.47 5.25
CA GLY A 38 -7.62 18.40 4.85
C GLY A 38 -7.06 18.10 3.47
N LYS A 39 -6.81 16.82 3.14
CA LYS A 39 -6.36 16.38 1.80
C LYS A 39 -7.39 16.76 0.73
N ALA A 40 -8.68 16.46 0.95
CA ALA A 40 -9.75 16.80 0.01
C ALA A 40 -9.93 18.30 -0.16
N GLN A 41 -9.90 19.08 0.94
CA GLN A 41 -10.01 20.53 0.89
C GLN A 41 -8.88 21.17 0.08
N ARG A 42 -7.62 20.76 0.34
CA ARG A 42 -6.44 21.26 -0.40
C ARG A 42 -6.49 20.85 -1.87
N GLY A 43 -6.83 19.57 -2.13
CA GLY A 43 -6.95 19.06 -3.49
C GLY A 43 -7.98 19.79 -4.34
N LEU A 44 -9.11 20.16 -3.74
CA LEU A 44 -10.16 20.96 -4.39
C LEU A 44 -9.86 22.47 -4.35
N LYS A 45 -8.75 22.90 -3.75
CA LYS A 45 -8.32 24.30 -3.61
C LYS A 45 -9.40 25.20 -2.98
N LEU A 46 -10.15 24.65 -2.01
CA LEU A 46 -11.21 25.38 -1.29
C LEU A 46 -10.65 26.08 -0.06
N THR A 47 -10.99 27.37 0.10
CA THR A 47 -10.79 28.04 1.39
C THR A 47 -11.81 27.53 2.41
N THR A 48 -11.54 27.75 3.72
CA THR A 48 -12.47 27.39 4.80
C THR A 48 -13.84 28.04 4.58
N ALA A 49 -13.87 29.30 4.19
CA ALA A 49 -15.12 30.03 3.89
C ALA A 49 -15.88 29.43 2.71
N GLN A 50 -15.18 29.05 1.63
CA GLN A 50 -15.81 28.42 0.46
C GLN A 50 -16.37 27.05 0.80
N LEU A 51 -15.63 26.25 1.59
CA LEU A 51 -16.10 24.94 2.04
C LEU A 51 -17.31 25.07 2.97
N ALA A 52 -17.27 25.99 3.94
CA ALA A 52 -18.36 26.26 4.85
C ALA A 52 -19.64 26.63 4.06
N LYS A 53 -19.54 27.58 3.12
CA LYS A 53 -20.64 27.96 2.23
C LYS A 53 -21.18 26.79 1.43
N LYS A 54 -20.29 25.97 0.81
CA LYS A 54 -20.67 24.83 -0.02
C LYS A 54 -21.37 23.73 0.79
N ALA A 55 -20.94 23.50 2.03
CA ALA A 55 -21.49 22.50 2.94
C ALA A 55 -22.71 22.98 3.73
N GLY A 56 -23.00 24.28 3.73
CA GLY A 56 -24.08 24.87 4.54
C GLY A 56 -23.81 24.79 6.06
N VAL A 57 -22.57 25.05 6.45
CA VAL A 57 -22.08 25.07 7.85
C VAL A 57 -21.34 26.38 8.12
N THR A 58 -20.91 26.62 9.36
CA THR A 58 -20.08 27.79 9.70
C THR A 58 -18.60 27.53 9.45
N GLU A 59 -17.77 28.56 9.28
CA GLU A 59 -16.32 28.44 9.20
C GLU A 59 -15.72 27.84 10.48
N SER A 60 -16.34 28.12 11.63
CA SER A 60 -15.96 27.52 12.91
C SER A 60 -16.16 26.00 12.91
N ASP A 61 -17.27 25.51 12.31
CA ASP A 61 -17.52 24.06 12.17
C ASP A 61 -16.44 23.39 11.34
N VAL A 62 -16.07 24.00 10.20
CA VAL A 62 -15.00 23.48 9.34
C VAL A 62 -13.66 23.45 10.10
N THR A 63 -13.29 24.55 10.75
CA THR A 63 -12.03 24.65 11.50
C THR A 63 -11.98 23.61 12.64
N THR A 64 -13.10 23.42 13.33
CA THR A 64 -13.25 22.49 14.43
C THR A 64 -13.11 21.02 13.94
N ALA A 65 -13.71 20.69 12.79
CA ALA A 65 -13.59 19.38 12.18
C ALA A 65 -12.14 19.10 11.71
N LEU A 66 -11.49 20.09 11.08
CA LEU A 66 -10.08 19.99 10.67
C LEU A 66 -9.12 19.88 11.86
N ALA A 67 -9.50 20.41 13.04
CA ALA A 67 -8.75 20.21 14.28
C ALA A 67 -9.01 18.85 14.95
N GLY A 68 -9.75 17.94 14.31
CA GLY A 68 -9.96 16.57 14.80
C GLY A 68 -11.13 16.39 15.75
N LYS A 69 -12.00 17.40 15.94
CA LYS A 69 -13.20 17.26 16.77
C LYS A 69 -14.33 16.61 15.96
N VAL A 70 -14.81 15.46 16.43
CA VAL A 70 -15.87 14.70 15.78
C VAL A 70 -17.24 15.35 16.04
N ASP A 71 -17.96 15.67 14.97
CA ASP A 71 -19.37 15.98 14.94
C ASP A 71 -19.96 15.36 13.67
N GLU A 72 -20.67 14.24 13.83
CA GLU A 72 -21.22 13.49 12.70
C GLU A 72 -22.19 14.31 11.84
N THR A 73 -22.95 15.24 12.45
CA THR A 73 -23.87 16.11 11.71
C THR A 73 -23.10 17.04 10.78
N ILE A 74 -21.97 17.58 11.23
CA ILE A 74 -21.09 18.43 10.44
C ILE A 74 -20.37 17.57 9.37
N LEU A 75 -19.84 16.39 9.74
CA LEU A 75 -19.17 15.48 8.80
C LEU A 75 -20.11 15.04 7.67
N CYS A 76 -21.39 14.74 7.94
CA CYS A 76 -22.41 14.43 6.93
C CYS A 76 -22.60 15.55 5.90
N LYS A 77 -22.37 16.81 6.28
CA LYS A 77 -22.48 17.97 5.37
C LYS A 77 -21.18 18.27 4.64
N LEU A 78 -20.05 18.11 5.32
CA LEU A 78 -18.71 18.35 4.73
C LEU A 78 -18.34 17.31 3.69
N ALA A 79 -18.63 16.02 3.96
CA ALA A 79 -18.22 14.92 3.07
C ALA A 79 -18.70 15.10 1.63
N PRO A 80 -20.00 15.29 1.31
CA PRO A 80 -20.45 15.48 -0.07
C PRO A 80 -19.94 16.77 -0.69
N ALA A 81 -19.73 17.83 0.09
CA ALA A 81 -19.15 19.08 -0.38
C ALA A 81 -17.69 18.91 -0.84
N LEU A 82 -16.99 17.92 -0.29
CA LEU A 82 -15.61 17.54 -0.63
C LEU A 82 -15.54 16.36 -1.63
N GLY A 83 -16.68 15.79 -2.05
CA GLY A 83 -16.72 14.61 -2.89
C GLY A 83 -16.36 13.31 -2.14
N LEU A 84 -16.48 13.33 -0.81
CA LEU A 84 -16.17 12.18 0.05
C LEU A 84 -17.45 11.39 0.40
N GLY A 85 -17.26 10.11 0.72
CA GLY A 85 -18.30 9.25 1.30
C GLY A 85 -18.54 9.57 2.77
N ALA A 86 -19.75 9.99 3.11
CA ALA A 86 -20.08 10.41 4.48
C ALA A 86 -20.00 9.26 5.49
N SER A 87 -20.52 8.09 5.14
CA SER A 87 -20.48 6.90 6.01
C SER A 87 -19.05 6.42 6.28
N GLN A 88 -18.19 6.42 5.25
CA GLN A 88 -16.79 6.03 5.36
C GLN A 88 -16.00 7.06 6.19
N LEU A 89 -16.26 8.36 5.99
CA LEU A 89 -15.62 9.42 6.76
C LEU A 89 -16.01 9.35 8.24
N ILE A 90 -17.28 9.07 8.55
CA ILE A 90 -17.76 8.86 9.91
C ILE A 90 -17.14 7.59 10.52
N ALA A 91 -17.01 6.51 9.76
CA ALA A 91 -16.35 5.30 10.22
C ALA A 91 -14.88 5.57 10.59
N SER A 92 -14.16 6.38 9.80
CA SER A 92 -12.82 6.85 10.13
C SER A 92 -12.80 7.71 11.40
N ALA A 93 -13.74 8.67 11.55
CA ALA A 93 -13.84 9.54 12.72
C ALA A 93 -14.09 8.76 14.02
N ASN A 94 -14.92 7.73 13.95
CA ASN A 94 -15.25 6.84 15.08
C ASN A 94 -14.27 5.70 15.27
N LYS A 95 -13.22 5.57 14.40
CA LYS A 95 -12.26 4.48 14.42
C LYS A 95 -12.94 3.10 14.42
N SER A 96 -14.06 2.98 13.69
CA SER A 96 -14.92 1.79 13.68
C SER A 96 -14.54 0.79 12.59
N TRP A 97 -13.56 1.11 11.75
CA TRP A 97 -13.04 0.24 10.71
C TRP A 97 -11.50 0.20 10.75
N TYR A 98 -10.98 -0.98 10.50
CA TYR A 98 -9.58 -1.27 10.27
C TYR A 98 -9.49 -2.45 9.29
N PRO A 99 -8.56 -2.45 8.32
CA PRO A 99 -8.47 -3.54 7.33
C PRO A 99 -8.14 -4.87 7.99
N SER A 100 -8.64 -5.95 7.41
CA SER A 100 -8.30 -7.29 7.86
C SER A 100 -6.87 -7.60 7.45
N ALA A 101 -5.98 -7.75 8.41
CA ALA A 101 -4.59 -8.13 8.13
C ALA A 101 -4.54 -9.44 7.34
N ARG A 102 -3.76 -9.47 6.27
CA ARG A 102 -3.60 -10.62 5.38
C ARG A 102 -2.13 -10.80 5.07
N GLU A 103 -1.54 -11.83 5.64
CA GLU A 103 -0.23 -12.30 5.20
C GLU A 103 -0.40 -13.20 3.98
N ILE A 104 0.44 -13.02 2.98
CA ILE A 104 0.53 -13.87 1.80
C ILE A 104 1.93 -14.49 1.77
N ALA A 105 2.02 -15.81 1.54
CA ALA A 105 3.30 -16.47 1.36
C ALA A 105 4.07 -15.84 0.19
N GLY A 106 5.35 -15.58 0.40
CA GLY A 106 6.17 -14.89 -0.60
C GLY A 106 6.11 -13.37 -0.55
N VAL A 107 5.49 -12.78 0.49
CA VAL A 107 5.44 -11.32 0.71
C VAL A 107 5.84 -10.98 2.14
N ALA A 108 6.69 -9.98 2.32
CA ALA A 108 7.01 -9.41 3.63
C ALA A 108 6.92 -7.88 3.56
N GLN A 109 6.26 -7.29 4.57
CA GLN A 109 6.19 -5.85 4.80
C GLN A 109 7.23 -5.47 5.86
N PHE A 110 7.96 -4.40 5.61
CA PHE A 110 8.87 -3.75 6.55
C PHE A 110 8.36 -2.33 6.80
N ASN A 111 8.02 -2.03 8.05
CA ASN A 111 7.56 -0.71 8.46
C ASN A 111 8.68 -0.07 9.29
N THR A 112 9.30 0.97 8.74
CA THR A 112 10.49 1.61 9.31
C THR A 112 10.21 3.07 9.67
N PRO A 113 10.75 3.58 10.79
CA PRO A 113 10.53 4.96 11.20
C PRO A 113 11.28 5.93 10.26
N PHE A 114 10.63 7.03 9.90
CA PHE A 114 11.22 8.13 9.16
C PHE A 114 10.69 9.45 9.71
N GLU A 115 11.56 10.24 10.34
CA GLU A 115 11.16 11.45 11.07
C GLU A 115 10.05 11.18 12.09
N ASP A 116 8.85 11.76 11.91
CA ASP A 116 7.68 11.62 12.77
C ASP A 116 6.63 10.62 12.24
N MET A 117 6.94 9.91 11.15
CA MET A 117 6.08 8.91 10.50
C MET A 117 6.77 7.54 10.38
N THR A 118 6.06 6.58 9.79
CA THR A 118 6.65 5.31 9.38
C THR A 118 6.36 5.08 7.90
N VAL A 119 7.30 4.45 7.21
CA VAL A 119 7.19 4.12 5.78
C VAL A 119 7.32 2.62 5.57
N ASN A 120 6.61 2.09 4.60
CA ASN A 120 6.65 0.68 4.23
C ASN A 120 7.57 0.45 3.04
N SER A 121 8.31 -0.65 3.11
CA SER A 121 8.95 -1.29 1.97
C SER A 121 8.59 -2.78 1.95
N TYR A 122 8.76 -3.42 0.80
CA TYR A 122 8.31 -4.80 0.63
C TYR A 122 9.36 -5.67 -0.01
N LEU A 123 9.44 -6.92 0.44
CA LEU A 123 10.17 -7.98 -0.25
C LEU A 123 9.17 -9.01 -0.75
N VAL A 124 9.20 -9.28 -2.06
CA VAL A 124 8.35 -10.29 -2.69
C VAL A 124 9.23 -11.31 -3.37
N TRP A 125 8.96 -12.61 -3.17
CA TRP A 125 9.82 -13.65 -3.70
C TRP A 125 9.08 -14.86 -4.26
N ASP A 126 9.70 -15.48 -5.23
CA ASP A 126 9.28 -16.78 -5.73
C ASP A 126 9.86 -17.90 -4.86
N GLU A 127 9.00 -18.65 -4.19
CA GLU A 127 9.40 -19.74 -3.28
C GLU A 127 10.20 -20.84 -3.98
N LYS A 128 10.02 -21.06 -5.28
CA LYS A 128 10.70 -22.13 -6.03
C LYS A 128 12.10 -21.72 -6.43
N SER A 129 12.26 -20.56 -7.05
CA SER A 129 13.57 -20.09 -7.54
C SER A 129 14.39 -19.38 -6.47
N LYS A 130 13.77 -18.97 -5.35
CA LYS A 130 14.35 -18.14 -4.30
C LYS A 130 14.84 -16.76 -4.79
N GLN A 131 14.39 -16.35 -5.98
CA GLN A 131 14.61 -14.99 -6.45
C GLN A 131 13.58 -14.05 -5.85
N ALA A 132 14.03 -12.86 -5.51
CA ALA A 132 13.21 -11.83 -4.84
C ALA A 132 13.35 -10.47 -5.53
N VAL A 133 12.31 -9.66 -5.39
CA VAL A 133 12.27 -8.26 -5.76
C VAL A 133 11.98 -7.41 -4.52
N ALA A 134 12.74 -6.33 -4.35
CA ALA A 134 12.47 -5.31 -3.34
C ALA A 134 11.63 -4.20 -3.98
N PHE A 135 10.60 -3.75 -3.27
CA PHE A 135 9.82 -2.57 -3.63
C PHE A 135 10.04 -1.50 -2.56
N ASP A 136 10.59 -0.38 -2.99
CA ASP A 136 11.09 0.69 -2.14
C ASP A 136 12.14 0.18 -1.14
N THR A 137 12.73 1.06 -0.37
CA THR A 137 13.77 0.68 0.61
C THR A 137 13.35 0.96 2.05
N GLY A 138 12.36 1.84 2.22
CA GLY A 138 12.11 2.45 3.51
C GLY A 138 13.30 3.29 3.97
N SER A 139 13.30 3.64 5.22
CA SER A 139 14.42 4.33 5.87
C SER A 139 15.56 3.39 6.29
N ASP A 140 15.31 2.08 6.31
CA ASP A 140 16.26 1.05 6.74
C ASP A 140 15.91 -0.30 6.09
N CYS A 141 16.84 -0.86 5.32
CA CYS A 141 16.69 -2.15 4.65
C CYS A 141 17.25 -3.34 5.44
N ASP A 142 17.68 -3.17 6.69
CA ASP A 142 18.27 -4.27 7.50
C ASP A 142 17.31 -5.45 7.66
N GLY A 143 16.05 -5.19 7.99
CA GLY A 143 15.04 -6.24 8.13
C GLY A 143 14.85 -7.04 6.85
N MET A 144 14.85 -6.36 5.70
CA MET A 144 14.75 -6.97 4.38
C MET A 144 15.97 -7.86 4.08
N LEU A 145 17.18 -7.35 4.31
CA LEU A 145 18.43 -8.09 4.10
C LEU A 145 18.54 -9.30 5.03
N GLN A 146 18.14 -9.15 6.31
CA GLN A 146 18.12 -10.25 7.28
C GLN A 146 17.13 -11.34 6.87
N LEU A 147 15.92 -10.97 6.43
CA LEU A 147 14.93 -11.93 5.94
C LEU A 147 15.43 -12.67 4.70
N ALA A 148 16.00 -11.93 3.75
CA ALA A 148 16.58 -12.52 2.54
C ALA A 148 17.66 -13.55 2.88
N LYS A 149 18.59 -13.20 3.76
CA LYS A 149 19.64 -14.11 4.24
C LYS A 149 19.07 -15.36 4.94
N LYS A 150 18.11 -15.16 5.87
CA LYS A 150 17.48 -16.23 6.65
C LYS A 150 16.79 -17.27 5.74
N ASN A 151 16.16 -16.83 4.66
CA ASN A 151 15.38 -17.69 3.76
C ASN A 151 16.15 -18.07 2.49
N ASN A 152 17.45 -17.76 2.41
CA ASN A 152 18.30 -17.97 1.23
C ASN A 152 17.71 -17.35 -0.04
N LEU A 153 17.12 -16.16 0.08
CA LEU A 153 16.59 -15.41 -1.05
C LEU A 153 17.69 -14.58 -1.72
N LYS A 154 17.61 -14.48 -3.04
CA LYS A 154 18.47 -13.60 -3.83
C LYS A 154 17.63 -12.43 -4.33
N ILE A 155 17.84 -11.24 -3.79
CA ILE A 155 17.25 -10.00 -4.32
C ILE A 155 17.93 -9.72 -5.67
N THR A 156 17.16 -9.79 -6.75
CA THR A 156 17.66 -9.65 -8.13
C THR A 156 17.18 -8.37 -8.80
N LEU A 157 16.27 -7.65 -8.14
CA LEU A 157 15.62 -6.48 -8.69
C LEU A 157 15.17 -5.55 -7.57
N ILE A 158 15.30 -4.23 -7.78
CA ILE A 158 14.74 -3.19 -6.92
C ILE A 158 13.83 -2.33 -7.78
N LEU A 159 12.57 -2.16 -7.37
CA LEU A 159 11.57 -1.35 -8.07
C LEU A 159 11.08 -0.24 -7.13
N LEU A 160 11.16 1.01 -7.59
CA LEU A 160 10.76 2.18 -6.81
C LEU A 160 9.37 2.62 -7.25
N THR A 161 8.44 2.78 -6.28
CA THR A 161 7.09 3.27 -6.54
C THR A 161 7.12 4.75 -6.92
N HIS A 162 7.95 5.52 -6.25
CA HIS A 162 8.23 6.94 -6.51
C HIS A 162 9.52 7.36 -5.77
N THR A 163 9.90 8.64 -5.81
CA THR A 163 11.21 9.09 -5.34
C THR A 163 11.17 10.01 -4.11
N HIS A 164 10.11 9.95 -3.28
CA HIS A 164 10.13 10.65 -2.01
C HIS A 164 11.18 10.03 -1.09
N GLY A 165 11.80 10.89 -0.26
CA GLY A 165 13.01 10.54 0.49
C GLY A 165 12.87 9.33 1.40
N ASP A 166 11.73 9.16 2.03
CA ASP A 166 11.41 8.03 2.91
C ASP A 166 11.34 6.68 2.17
N HIS A 167 10.95 6.67 0.88
CA HIS A 167 10.89 5.45 0.07
C HIS A 167 12.24 5.00 -0.48
N ILE A 168 13.18 5.93 -0.64
CA ILE A 168 14.47 5.68 -1.30
C ILE A 168 15.68 5.87 -0.37
N PHE A 169 15.44 6.17 0.92
CA PHE A 169 16.49 6.60 1.86
C PHE A 169 17.68 5.65 1.91
N ASP A 170 17.43 4.36 1.85
CA ASP A 170 18.46 3.32 1.99
C ASP A 170 18.81 2.61 0.67
N LEU A 171 18.51 3.26 -0.48
CA LEU A 171 18.68 2.66 -1.80
C LEU A 171 20.14 2.28 -2.09
N ASP A 172 21.08 3.15 -1.80
CA ASP A 172 22.50 2.90 -2.09
C ASP A 172 23.02 1.69 -1.30
N ARG A 173 22.64 1.58 -0.03
CA ARG A 173 23.02 0.45 0.81
C ARG A 173 22.38 -0.85 0.32
N LEU A 174 21.10 -0.84 -0.04
CA LEU A 174 20.43 -2.03 -0.58
C LEU A 174 21.06 -2.48 -1.89
N LYS A 175 21.37 -1.55 -2.80
CA LYS A 175 22.09 -1.84 -4.05
C LYS A 175 23.48 -2.42 -3.78
N GLN A 176 24.24 -1.81 -2.89
CA GLN A 176 25.58 -2.29 -2.53
C GLN A 176 25.54 -3.70 -1.93
N ALA A 177 24.58 -3.98 -1.06
CA ALA A 177 24.47 -5.27 -0.38
C ALA A 177 24.02 -6.40 -1.31
N THR A 178 23.21 -6.08 -2.34
CA THR A 178 22.57 -7.10 -3.20
C THR A 178 23.18 -7.22 -4.59
N GLY A 179 23.78 -6.14 -5.09
CA GLY A 179 24.20 -6.01 -6.49
C GLY A 179 23.02 -5.91 -7.48
N ALA A 180 21.79 -5.77 -6.98
CA ALA A 180 20.60 -5.73 -7.81
C ALA A 180 20.45 -4.35 -8.50
N PRO A 181 20.06 -4.33 -9.80
CA PRO A 181 19.70 -3.09 -10.47
C PRO A 181 18.42 -2.50 -9.86
N ALA A 182 18.37 -1.16 -9.78
CA ALA A 182 17.19 -0.42 -9.36
C ALA A 182 16.53 0.25 -10.57
N PHE A 183 15.19 0.29 -10.57
CA PHE A 183 14.40 0.91 -11.63
C PHE A 183 13.41 1.92 -11.05
N VAL A 184 13.22 3.04 -11.78
CA VAL A 184 12.35 4.14 -11.40
C VAL A 184 11.58 4.64 -12.62
N SER A 185 10.43 5.28 -12.42
CA SER A 185 9.70 5.94 -13.50
C SER A 185 10.58 6.98 -14.22
N GLU A 186 10.53 7.00 -15.55
CA GLU A 186 11.20 8.04 -16.36
C GLU A 186 10.68 9.45 -16.07
N LEU A 187 9.49 9.58 -15.47
CA LEU A 187 8.90 10.86 -15.07
C LEU A 187 9.43 11.38 -13.72
N GLU A 188 10.18 10.57 -12.99
CA GLU A 188 10.87 10.91 -11.74
C GLU A 188 12.26 10.26 -11.73
N PRO A 189 13.17 10.67 -12.65
CA PRO A 189 14.49 10.08 -12.74
C PRO A 189 15.29 10.28 -11.45
N LEU A 190 16.04 9.25 -11.06
CA LEU A 190 16.87 9.22 -9.87
C LEU A 190 18.26 8.69 -10.23
N ASP A 191 19.30 9.38 -9.76
CA ASP A 191 20.68 8.91 -9.93
C ASP A 191 20.86 7.53 -9.30
N GLY A 192 21.47 6.63 -10.04
CA GLY A 192 21.70 5.26 -9.59
C GLY A 192 20.52 4.30 -9.81
N ALA A 193 19.41 4.74 -10.40
CA ALA A 193 18.31 3.89 -10.85
C ALA A 193 18.08 4.03 -12.36
N GLU A 194 17.72 2.94 -13.02
CA GLU A 194 17.43 2.94 -14.46
C GLU A 194 15.99 3.43 -14.70
N PRO A 195 15.80 4.42 -15.57
CA PRO A 195 14.47 4.93 -15.88
C PRO A 195 13.66 3.94 -16.74
N PHE A 196 12.35 3.88 -16.53
CA PHE A 196 11.45 3.11 -17.40
C PHE A 196 10.10 3.82 -17.61
N ALA A 197 9.47 3.54 -18.75
CA ALA A 197 8.12 3.97 -19.05
C ALA A 197 7.08 3.04 -18.40
N ALA A 198 5.97 3.59 -17.91
CA ALA A 198 4.84 2.80 -17.41
C ALA A 198 4.35 1.79 -18.45
N GLY A 199 3.85 0.65 -18.00
CA GLY A 199 3.51 -0.50 -18.84
C GLY A 199 4.68 -1.48 -19.04
N LYS A 200 5.90 -1.16 -18.58
CA LYS A 200 7.01 -2.10 -18.56
C LYS A 200 6.68 -3.30 -17.69
N LYS A 201 7.04 -4.49 -18.18
CA LYS A 201 6.91 -5.74 -17.45
C LYS A 201 8.28 -6.21 -16.98
N PHE A 202 8.31 -6.76 -15.77
CA PHE A 202 9.49 -7.36 -15.17
C PHE A 202 9.19 -8.82 -14.82
N GLN A 203 10.24 -9.63 -14.71
CA GLN A 203 10.15 -11.05 -14.33
C GLN A 203 11.17 -11.36 -13.26
N VAL A 204 10.73 -12.00 -12.16
CA VAL A 204 11.59 -12.47 -11.07
C VAL A 204 11.19 -13.90 -10.71
N GLY A 205 11.99 -14.89 -11.12
CA GLY A 205 11.57 -16.29 -11.04
C GLY A 205 10.26 -16.51 -11.81
N ASN A 206 9.23 -17.03 -11.13
CA ASN A 206 7.89 -17.21 -11.69
C ASN A 206 6.96 -16.00 -11.48
N LEU A 207 7.44 -14.93 -10.84
CA LEU A 207 6.65 -13.74 -10.61
C LEU A 207 6.66 -12.82 -11.84
N GLY A 208 5.50 -12.55 -12.41
CA GLY A 208 5.30 -11.52 -13.43
C GLY A 208 4.90 -10.21 -12.76
N ILE A 209 5.55 -9.09 -13.10
CA ILE A 209 5.31 -7.78 -12.51
C ILE A 209 4.96 -6.81 -13.63
N GLU A 210 3.79 -6.17 -13.52
CA GLU A 210 3.31 -5.14 -14.45
C GLU A 210 3.35 -3.77 -13.78
N SER A 211 3.95 -2.77 -14.41
CA SER A 211 3.95 -1.40 -13.92
C SER A 211 2.78 -0.60 -14.50
N ARG A 212 2.05 0.13 -13.65
CA ARG A 212 0.93 0.99 -14.01
C ARG A 212 1.17 2.40 -13.54
N GLN A 213 0.89 3.40 -14.37
CA GLN A 213 1.02 4.81 -13.99
C GLN A 213 -0.05 5.18 -12.96
N THR A 214 0.37 5.59 -11.77
CA THR A 214 -0.49 6.08 -10.68
C THR A 214 -0.01 7.43 -10.14
N SER A 215 0.42 8.29 -11.05
CA SER A 215 0.82 9.67 -10.73
C SER A 215 -0.31 10.50 -10.15
N GLY A 216 0.05 11.58 -9.48
CA GLY A 216 -0.84 12.53 -8.82
C GLY A 216 -0.37 12.89 -7.42
N HIS A 217 0.04 11.92 -6.62
CA HIS A 217 0.82 12.16 -5.40
C HIS A 217 2.23 12.61 -5.77
N SER A 218 2.89 11.87 -6.62
CA SER A 218 4.14 12.22 -7.26
C SER A 218 4.00 12.23 -8.80
N SER A 219 4.99 12.80 -9.50
CA SER A 219 4.96 12.89 -10.97
C SER A 219 5.11 11.52 -11.64
N GLY A 220 5.96 10.68 -11.09
CA GLY A 220 6.32 9.37 -11.61
C GLY A 220 5.70 8.20 -10.84
N GLY A 221 4.69 8.43 -10.00
CA GLY A 221 4.08 7.37 -9.19
C GLY A 221 3.68 6.13 -9.99
N ILE A 222 4.14 4.98 -9.56
CA ILE A 222 3.90 3.67 -10.19
C ILE A 222 3.28 2.70 -9.17
N THR A 223 2.24 2.02 -9.61
CA THR A 223 1.74 0.80 -8.97
C THR A 223 2.32 -0.43 -9.68
N PHE A 224 2.88 -1.37 -8.94
CA PHE A 224 3.35 -2.65 -9.47
C PHE A 224 2.36 -3.75 -9.13
N VAL A 225 1.74 -4.34 -10.15
CA VAL A 225 0.85 -5.51 -9.97
C VAL A 225 1.68 -6.77 -10.15
N VAL A 226 1.73 -7.60 -9.11
CA VAL A 226 2.53 -8.83 -9.08
C VAL A 226 1.62 -10.05 -9.19
N HIS A 227 1.93 -10.92 -10.13
CA HIS A 227 1.27 -12.19 -10.40
C HIS A 227 2.22 -13.36 -10.11
N GLY A 228 1.66 -14.55 -9.92
CA GLY A 228 2.45 -15.76 -9.64
C GLY A 228 2.52 -16.16 -8.16
N LEU A 229 1.91 -15.37 -7.28
CA LEU A 229 1.62 -15.72 -5.88
C LEU A 229 0.26 -16.43 -5.78
N GLU A 230 -0.13 -16.86 -4.56
CA GLU A 230 -1.45 -17.43 -4.29
C GLU A 230 -2.60 -16.50 -4.73
N LYS A 231 -2.42 -15.21 -4.52
CA LYS A 231 -3.33 -14.14 -4.97
C LYS A 231 -2.52 -13.02 -5.58
N PRO A 232 -3.11 -12.22 -6.50
CA PRO A 232 -2.45 -11.03 -6.99
C PRO A 232 -2.25 -10.02 -5.85
N ILE A 233 -1.12 -9.31 -5.91
CA ILE A 233 -0.86 -8.17 -5.02
C ILE A 233 -0.55 -6.94 -5.88
N ALA A 234 -0.77 -5.76 -5.32
CA ALA A 234 -0.38 -4.50 -5.93
C ALA A 234 0.41 -3.66 -4.91
N ILE A 235 1.65 -3.33 -5.25
CA ILE A 235 2.47 -2.39 -4.48
C ILE A 235 2.10 -1.00 -5.00
N VAL A 236 1.38 -0.24 -4.20
CA VAL A 236 0.73 0.99 -4.64
C VAL A 236 1.47 2.26 -4.21
N GLY A 237 2.51 2.13 -3.37
CA GLY A 237 3.18 3.28 -2.79
C GLY A 237 2.17 4.24 -2.16
N ASP A 238 2.34 5.52 -2.41
CA ASP A 238 1.49 6.58 -1.87
C ASP A 238 0.27 6.94 -2.74
N ALA A 239 0.00 6.12 -3.76
CA ALA A 239 -1.24 6.30 -4.51
C ALA A 239 -2.47 6.02 -3.65
N MET A 240 -2.40 5.01 -2.76
CA MET A 240 -3.53 4.62 -1.90
C MET A 240 -3.02 4.12 -0.54
N PHE A 241 -3.78 4.43 0.51
CA PHE A 241 -3.60 3.91 1.87
C PHE A 241 -4.87 3.20 2.33
N ALA A 242 -4.78 2.42 3.38
CA ALA A 242 -5.96 1.81 4.00
C ALA A 242 -6.93 2.88 4.51
N GLY A 243 -8.10 2.99 3.87
CA GLY A 243 -9.12 3.99 4.16
C GLY A 243 -8.76 5.43 3.77
N SER A 244 -7.71 5.63 2.98
CA SER A 244 -7.27 6.94 2.54
C SER A 244 -6.47 6.87 1.24
N MET A 245 -5.77 7.95 0.89
CA MET A 245 -4.83 8.04 -0.22
C MET A 245 -3.74 9.08 0.06
N GLY A 246 -2.63 9.00 -0.61
CA GLY A 246 -1.64 10.08 -0.64
C GLY A 246 -2.27 11.39 -1.12
N GLY A 247 -1.79 12.52 -0.63
CA GLY A 247 -2.26 13.82 -1.11
C GLY A 247 -1.97 14.00 -2.60
N GLY A 248 -2.87 14.63 -3.34
CA GLY A 248 -2.63 15.00 -4.75
C GLY A 248 -1.69 16.20 -4.85
N MET A 249 -0.44 16.04 -4.44
CA MET A 249 0.53 17.13 -4.36
C MET A 249 0.90 17.68 -5.75
N VAL A 250 0.96 16.80 -6.75
CA VAL A 250 1.20 17.17 -8.15
C VAL A 250 -0.12 17.43 -8.87
N SER A 251 -1.09 16.51 -8.75
CA SER A 251 -2.39 16.62 -9.39
C SER A 251 -3.44 15.84 -8.62
N TRP A 252 -4.38 16.55 -8.01
CA TRP A 252 -5.50 15.94 -7.31
C TRP A 252 -6.42 15.12 -8.21
N GLU A 253 -6.72 15.68 -9.40
CA GLU A 253 -7.59 15.02 -10.37
C GLU A 253 -6.95 13.74 -10.91
N ASP A 254 -5.64 13.77 -11.20
CA ASP A 254 -4.91 12.61 -11.68
C ASP A 254 -4.81 11.53 -10.62
N ALA A 255 -4.53 11.89 -9.36
CA ALA A 255 -4.48 10.93 -8.26
C ALA A 255 -5.80 10.16 -8.14
N LEU A 256 -6.93 10.87 -8.09
CA LEU A 256 -8.25 10.25 -8.01
C LEU A 256 -8.59 9.41 -9.26
N ARG A 257 -8.28 9.93 -10.45
CA ARG A 257 -8.55 9.23 -11.73
C ARG A 257 -7.71 7.96 -11.86
N ASN A 258 -6.41 8.08 -11.61
CA ASN A 258 -5.49 6.96 -11.76
C ASN A 258 -5.78 5.84 -10.76
N ASN A 259 -6.10 6.17 -9.51
CA ASN A 259 -6.50 5.17 -8.52
C ASN A 259 -7.75 4.41 -8.95
N ARG A 260 -8.77 5.11 -9.49
CA ARG A 260 -9.98 4.46 -10.03
C ARG A 260 -9.67 3.53 -11.21
N GLN A 261 -8.81 3.96 -12.12
CA GLN A 261 -8.56 3.25 -13.37
C GLN A 261 -7.51 2.15 -13.26
N GLN A 262 -6.49 2.34 -12.41
CA GLN A 262 -5.32 1.45 -12.35
C GLN A 262 -5.33 0.51 -11.14
N ILE A 263 -5.94 0.93 -10.02
CA ILE A 263 -5.95 0.16 -8.76
C ILE A 263 -7.33 -0.45 -8.52
N LEU A 264 -8.38 0.37 -8.47
CA LEU A 264 -9.72 -0.09 -8.11
C LEU A 264 -10.43 -0.92 -9.21
N THR A 265 -9.81 -1.08 -10.38
CA THR A 265 -10.22 -2.05 -11.42
C THR A 265 -9.65 -3.45 -11.21
N LEU A 266 -8.71 -3.62 -10.30
CA LEU A 266 -8.16 -4.94 -9.96
C LEU A 266 -9.23 -5.80 -9.24
N PRO A 267 -9.08 -7.14 -9.22
CA PRO A 267 -9.96 -8.02 -8.46
C PRO A 267 -10.04 -7.64 -6.97
N ASP A 268 -11.20 -7.80 -6.35
CA ASP A 268 -11.44 -7.36 -4.97
C ASP A 268 -10.53 -8.05 -3.94
N GLU A 269 -10.07 -9.27 -4.21
CA GLU A 269 -9.12 -10.02 -3.37
C GLU A 269 -7.67 -9.57 -3.52
N THR A 270 -7.35 -8.68 -4.46
CA THR A 270 -5.98 -8.16 -4.65
C THR A 270 -5.52 -7.45 -3.38
N LEU A 271 -4.41 -7.93 -2.82
CA LEU A 271 -3.78 -7.28 -1.65
C LEU A 271 -3.12 -5.98 -2.09
N LEU A 272 -3.42 -4.90 -1.40
CA LEU A 272 -2.78 -3.60 -1.59
C LEU A 272 -1.67 -3.42 -0.55
N CYS A 273 -0.47 -3.23 -1.03
CA CYS A 273 0.74 -2.96 -0.29
C CYS A 273 1.02 -1.45 -0.37
N CYS A 274 0.55 -0.72 0.64
CA CYS A 274 0.60 0.74 0.70
C CYS A 274 1.96 1.27 1.15
N GLY A 275 2.34 2.48 0.75
CA GLY A 275 3.58 3.13 1.20
C GLY A 275 3.55 3.47 2.68
N HIS A 276 2.38 3.74 3.25
CA HIS A 276 2.17 3.98 4.67
C HIS A 276 0.97 3.20 5.19
N GLY A 277 0.94 2.98 6.51
CA GLY A 277 -0.16 2.28 7.16
C GLY A 277 -0.20 0.76 6.90
N PRO A 278 -1.31 0.09 7.24
CA PRO A 278 -1.45 -1.36 7.13
C PRO A 278 -1.76 -1.80 5.69
N LEU A 279 -1.59 -3.10 5.44
CA LEU A 279 -2.09 -3.77 4.24
C LEU A 279 -3.62 -3.68 4.20
N THR A 280 -4.17 -3.60 2.98
CA THR A 280 -5.61 -3.64 2.73
C THR A 280 -5.91 -4.46 1.47
N THR A 281 -7.14 -4.46 0.99
CA THR A 281 -7.51 -5.07 -0.29
C THR A 281 -8.33 -4.11 -1.15
N VAL A 282 -8.35 -4.35 -2.47
CA VAL A 282 -9.18 -3.57 -3.38
C VAL A 282 -10.64 -3.54 -2.94
N GLY A 283 -11.19 -4.69 -2.51
CA GLY A 283 -12.57 -4.78 -2.04
C GLY A 283 -12.82 -4.01 -0.75
N GLU A 284 -11.85 -4.00 0.18
CA GLU A 284 -11.93 -3.21 1.41
C GLU A 284 -11.91 -1.72 1.09
N GLU A 285 -11.04 -1.26 0.19
CA GLU A 285 -10.97 0.14 -0.22
C GLU A 285 -12.21 0.60 -0.99
N LYS A 286 -12.74 -0.20 -1.89
CA LYS A 286 -14.03 0.08 -2.53
C LYS A 286 -15.15 0.35 -1.53
N LYS A 287 -15.17 -0.41 -0.44
CA LYS A 287 -16.23 -0.34 0.58
C LYS A 287 -16.01 0.79 1.59
N ASN A 288 -14.76 1.01 2.02
CA ASN A 288 -14.47 1.80 3.21
C ASN A 288 -13.68 3.08 2.97
N ASN A 289 -13.10 3.27 1.76
CA ASN A 289 -12.32 4.45 1.47
C ASN A 289 -13.23 5.65 1.14
N PRO A 290 -13.18 6.74 1.92
CA PRO A 290 -14.07 7.90 1.71
C PRO A 290 -13.81 8.65 0.40
N PHE A 291 -12.65 8.50 -0.24
CA PHE A 291 -12.33 9.17 -1.51
C PHE A 291 -13.02 8.53 -2.73
N TYR A 292 -13.63 7.35 -2.55
CA TYR A 292 -14.25 6.58 -3.64
C TYR A 292 -15.68 6.16 -3.29
N PRO A 293 -16.58 7.13 -2.96
CA PRO A 293 -17.93 6.85 -2.46
C PRO A 293 -18.82 6.11 -3.47
N GLU A 294 -18.48 6.14 -4.75
CA GLU A 294 -19.22 5.47 -5.80
C GLU A 294 -19.17 3.94 -5.70
N PHE A 295 -18.13 3.38 -5.08
CA PHE A 295 -17.97 1.94 -4.90
C PHE A 295 -18.60 1.42 -3.59
N GLY A 296 -18.84 2.28 -2.61
CA GLY A 296 -19.36 1.91 -1.28
C GLY A 296 -20.90 1.85 -1.19
N LYS A 297 -21.60 1.75 -2.33
CA LYS A 297 -23.07 1.72 -2.39
C LYS A 297 -23.62 0.30 -2.37
#